data_f2837bcca0b56dbfceeeec770eea0df4
#
_entry.id   f2837bcca0b56dbfceeeec770eea0df4
#
_cell.length_a   1.000
_cell.length_b   1.000
_cell.length_c   1.000
_cell.angle_alpha   90.00
_cell.angle_beta   90.00
_cell.angle_gamma   90.00
#
_symmetry.space_group_name_H-M   'P 1'
#
loop_
_entity.id
_entity.type
_entity.pdbx_description
1 polymer ?
#
loop_
_entity_poly.entity_id
_entity_poly.type
_entity_poly.pdbx_seq_one_letter_code
_entity_poly.pdbx_strand_id
1 'polypeptide(L)'
;GNYYIVFDYFIRKATKCKVIVPPATTKRTIEIGSKYAPSFVCVPFKYNLGNYIEALEKGANTLVQGGGGCRYGYYGELEEKILRDLGYDFEFYNMIRDNHISLKKGYKFCKKMNKRANPISTFYYLINSLVMIICMDKIEKYIRLNMGFEVVDGSFEKIEKEYLDSFKDNGIFKNIYNYFKYRKKFRNVLINKPTKPLRVAILGELYSLIDTNTTYNSERKIMKMGVEVYRDTDLTYLLITKRFILNRMIRKGKKYIKYHLGADASGSVVKSYLYGLEGFDGILHLKSFGCTPEISAMSIMPFISDEYGIPIIYMSFDAEDNEVGVDTRLEAFYDM
;
A
#
# COMPACT_ATOMS: atom_id res chain seq x y z
N GLY A 1 3.00 4.05 4.85
CA GLY A 1 2.08 3.05 5.44
C GLY A 1 2.73 2.21 6.53
N ASN A 2 1.97 1.43 7.28
CA ASN A 2 2.42 0.74 8.50
C ASN A 2 3.32 -0.49 8.27
N TYR A 3 3.44 -0.96 7.04
CA TYR A 3 4.22 -2.18 6.74
C TYR A 3 5.73 -2.05 6.94
N TYR A 4 6.26 -0.83 7.13
CA TYR A 4 7.67 -0.65 7.49
C TYR A 4 8.05 -1.46 8.74
N ILE A 5 7.13 -1.67 9.69
CA ILE A 5 7.32 -2.48 10.90
C ILE A 5 7.73 -3.92 10.55
N VAL A 6 7.10 -4.49 9.51
CA VAL A 6 7.36 -5.85 9.06
C VAL A 6 8.71 -5.94 8.33
N PHE A 7 9.01 -4.95 7.48
CA PHE A 7 10.28 -4.91 6.76
C PHE A 7 11.46 -4.66 7.70
N ASP A 8 11.31 -3.75 8.69
CA ASP A 8 12.29 -3.56 9.76
C ASP A 8 12.56 -4.88 10.51
N TYR A 9 11.49 -5.54 10.97
CA TYR A 9 11.60 -6.82 11.66
C TYR A 9 12.38 -7.84 10.84
N PHE A 10 11.99 -8.05 9.57
CA PHE A 10 12.61 -9.05 8.71
C PHE A 10 14.09 -8.75 8.46
N ILE A 11 14.41 -7.54 8.02
CA ILE A 11 15.78 -7.15 7.70
C ILE A 11 16.65 -7.26 8.96
N ARG A 12 16.23 -6.68 10.07
CA ARG A 12 17.00 -6.69 11.32
C ARG A 12 17.23 -8.10 11.86
N LYS A 13 16.23 -8.99 11.80
CA LYS A 13 16.37 -10.38 12.25
C LYS A 13 17.23 -11.23 11.32
N ALA A 14 17.06 -11.11 10.00
CA ALA A 14 17.77 -11.92 9.02
C ALA A 14 19.22 -11.46 8.80
N THR A 15 19.46 -10.13 8.80
CA THR A 15 20.77 -9.57 8.49
C THR A 15 21.60 -9.21 9.72
N LYS A 16 20.96 -9.00 10.88
CA LYS A 16 21.57 -8.42 12.11
C LYS A 16 22.08 -6.98 11.94
N CYS A 17 21.71 -6.32 10.85
CA CYS A 17 22.04 -4.91 10.62
C CYS A 17 21.11 -4.00 11.44
N LYS A 18 21.61 -2.79 11.74
CA LYS A 18 20.75 -1.70 12.20
C LYS A 18 19.93 -1.21 10.99
N VAL A 19 18.62 -1.13 11.15
CA VAL A 19 17.72 -0.60 10.12
C VAL A 19 17.46 0.87 10.40
N ILE A 20 17.59 1.70 9.38
CA ILE A 20 17.15 3.10 9.40
C ILE A 20 15.84 3.12 8.62
N VAL A 21 14.73 3.29 9.34
CA VAL A 21 13.43 3.52 8.73
C VAL A 21 13.38 4.98 8.29
N PRO A 22 13.13 5.28 7.00
CA PRO A 22 12.94 6.65 6.57
C PRO A 22 11.73 7.27 7.32
N PRO A 23 11.68 8.60 7.47
CA PRO A 23 10.50 9.23 8.05
C PRO A 23 9.27 8.93 7.20
N ALA A 24 8.08 9.13 7.78
CA ALA A 24 6.86 9.12 6.98
C ALA A 24 7.01 10.10 5.81
N THR A 25 6.49 9.73 4.64
CA THR A 25 6.53 10.59 3.45
C THR A 25 5.90 11.95 3.76
N THR A 26 6.62 13.01 3.42
CA THR A 26 6.22 14.40 3.66
C THR A 26 6.33 15.22 2.38
N LYS A 27 5.90 16.47 2.45
CA LYS A 27 6.12 17.43 1.36
C LYS A 27 7.62 17.58 1.03
N ARG A 28 8.49 17.60 2.04
CA ARG A 28 9.94 17.60 1.84
C ARG A 28 10.43 16.40 1.04
N THR A 29 9.92 15.20 1.35
CA THR A 29 10.30 13.95 0.65
C THR A 29 10.01 14.05 -0.84
N ILE A 30 8.81 14.52 -1.22
CA ILE A 30 8.44 14.65 -2.63
C ILE A 30 9.20 15.79 -3.33
N GLU A 31 9.45 16.92 -2.66
CA GLU A 31 10.24 18.04 -3.18
C GLU A 31 11.68 17.61 -3.51
N ILE A 32 12.35 16.92 -2.56
CA ILE A 32 13.70 16.38 -2.77
C ILE A 32 13.71 15.40 -3.94
N GLY A 33 12.79 14.44 -3.94
CA GLY A 33 12.71 13.44 -5.01
C GLY A 33 12.39 14.05 -6.38
N SER A 34 11.48 15.02 -6.44
CA SER A 34 11.12 15.73 -7.68
C SER A 34 12.26 16.51 -8.28
N LYS A 35 13.14 17.08 -7.45
CA LYS A 35 14.30 17.87 -7.90
C LYS A 35 15.24 17.05 -8.79
N TYR A 36 15.39 15.76 -8.53
CA TYR A 36 16.36 14.90 -9.20
C TYR A 36 15.72 13.83 -10.09
N ALA A 37 14.40 13.65 -9.99
CA ALA A 37 13.67 12.66 -10.79
C ALA A 37 13.49 13.14 -12.24
N PRO A 38 13.48 12.21 -13.23
CA PRO A 38 13.05 12.53 -14.58
C PRO A 38 11.60 13.03 -14.63
N SER A 39 11.31 13.93 -15.58
CA SER A 39 10.01 14.63 -15.66
C SER A 39 8.80 13.70 -15.82
N PHE A 40 8.95 12.57 -16.51
CA PHE A 40 7.82 11.67 -16.86
C PHE A 40 7.75 10.37 -16.05
N VAL A 41 8.40 10.31 -14.89
CA VAL A 41 8.23 9.19 -13.98
C VAL A 41 6.94 9.36 -13.17
N CYS A 42 6.35 8.24 -12.73
CA CYS A 42 5.22 8.33 -11.82
C CYS A 42 5.68 8.77 -10.41
N VAL A 43 4.77 9.36 -9.68
CA VAL A 43 5.05 9.97 -8.36
C VAL A 43 5.72 9.01 -7.35
N PRO A 44 5.41 7.70 -7.30
CA PRO A 44 6.14 6.76 -6.44
C PRO A 44 7.66 6.75 -6.64
N PHE A 45 8.15 6.99 -7.85
CA PHE A 45 9.60 7.15 -8.07
C PHE A 45 10.17 8.34 -7.31
N LYS A 46 9.46 9.48 -7.37
CA LYS A 46 9.87 10.71 -6.69
C LYS A 46 9.92 10.50 -5.16
N TYR A 47 8.89 9.86 -4.60
CA TYR A 47 8.87 9.53 -3.17
C TYR A 47 9.98 8.57 -2.76
N ASN A 48 10.23 7.52 -3.56
CA ASN A 48 11.31 6.57 -3.27
C ASN A 48 12.67 7.25 -3.30
N LEU A 49 12.93 8.05 -4.33
CA LEU A 49 14.20 8.78 -4.44
C LEU A 49 14.41 9.74 -3.26
N GLY A 50 13.36 10.49 -2.87
CA GLY A 50 13.38 11.34 -1.67
C GLY A 50 13.65 10.55 -0.40
N ASN A 51 12.95 9.41 -0.19
CA ASN A 51 13.17 8.53 0.96
C ASN A 51 14.59 7.97 1.01
N TYR A 52 15.17 7.61 -0.13
CA TYR A 52 16.56 7.14 -0.19
C TYR A 52 17.53 8.23 0.19
N ILE A 53 17.35 9.46 -0.32
CA ILE A 53 18.19 10.60 0.05
C ILE A 53 18.08 10.87 1.56
N GLU A 54 16.87 10.95 2.10
CA GLU A 54 16.67 11.16 3.54
C GLU A 54 17.25 10.03 4.42
N ALA A 55 17.25 8.79 3.93
CA ALA A 55 17.89 7.67 4.63
C ALA A 55 19.41 7.77 4.59
N LEU A 56 20.00 8.13 3.44
CA LEU A 56 21.44 8.33 3.29
C LEU A 56 21.93 9.50 4.15
N GLU A 57 21.20 10.60 4.20
CA GLU A 57 21.47 11.75 5.08
C GLU A 57 21.46 11.36 6.57
N LYS A 58 20.66 10.34 6.95
CA LYS A 58 20.63 9.76 8.31
C LYS A 58 21.71 8.70 8.56
N GLY A 59 22.63 8.52 7.60
CA GLY A 59 23.77 7.60 7.72
C GLY A 59 23.48 6.18 7.28
N ALA A 60 22.44 5.93 6.47
CA ALA A 60 22.30 4.66 5.80
C ALA A 60 23.46 4.48 4.79
N ASN A 61 24.03 3.29 4.74
CA ASN A 61 25.09 2.92 3.79
C ASN A 61 24.68 1.77 2.89
N THR A 62 23.46 1.29 3.04
CA THR A 62 22.91 0.17 2.27
C THR A 62 21.45 0.44 2.00
N LEU A 63 21.07 0.41 0.73
CA LEU A 63 19.69 0.58 0.26
C LEU A 63 19.16 -0.71 -0.34
N VAL A 64 17.86 -0.94 -0.16
CA VAL A 64 17.19 -2.14 -0.66
C VAL A 64 15.94 -1.73 -1.43
N GLN A 65 15.85 -2.10 -2.70
CA GLN A 65 14.70 -1.90 -3.56
C GLN A 65 13.86 -3.18 -3.65
N GLY A 66 12.57 -3.06 -3.37
CA GLY A 66 11.56 -4.08 -3.60
C GLY A 66 10.38 -3.50 -4.38
N GLY A 67 9.71 -4.31 -5.19
CA GLY A 67 8.55 -3.86 -5.96
C GLY A 67 8.56 -4.47 -7.36
N GLY A 68 7.50 -4.26 -8.15
CA GLY A 68 7.39 -4.84 -9.48
C GLY A 68 5.97 -4.75 -10.02
N GLY A 69 5.69 -5.45 -11.12
CA GLY A 69 4.37 -5.49 -11.74
C GLY A 69 4.15 -4.44 -12.84
N CYS A 70 4.94 -3.38 -12.87
CA CYS A 70 4.99 -2.38 -13.93
C CYS A 70 6.42 -1.85 -14.10
N ARG A 71 6.62 -0.70 -14.73
CA ARG A 71 7.93 -0.06 -14.84
C ARG A 71 8.61 0.24 -13.49
N TYR A 72 7.88 0.23 -12.40
CA TYR A 72 8.41 0.31 -11.02
C TYR A 72 9.49 -0.75 -10.75
N GLY A 73 9.41 -1.92 -11.39
CA GLY A 73 10.43 -2.96 -11.28
C GLY A 73 11.81 -2.58 -11.81
N TYR A 74 11.90 -1.51 -12.62
CA TYR A 74 13.14 -1.00 -13.21
C TYR A 74 13.62 0.31 -12.56
N TYR A 75 12.89 0.82 -11.57
CA TYR A 75 13.24 2.09 -10.92
C TYR A 75 14.54 2.01 -10.13
N GLY A 76 14.83 0.84 -9.55
CA GLY A 76 16.02 0.67 -8.73
C GLY A 76 17.33 1.00 -9.44
N GLU A 77 17.47 0.61 -10.72
CA GLU A 77 18.67 0.91 -11.51
C GLU A 77 18.83 2.41 -11.77
N LEU A 78 17.71 3.10 -12.03
CA LEU A 78 17.72 4.54 -12.28
C LEU A 78 17.94 5.33 -10.98
N GLU A 79 17.28 4.93 -9.89
CA GLU A 79 17.47 5.53 -8.56
C GLU A 79 18.91 5.37 -8.07
N GLU A 80 19.49 4.17 -8.22
CA GLU A 80 20.90 3.92 -7.90
C GLU A 80 21.82 4.85 -8.69
N LYS A 81 21.60 4.98 -10.01
CA LYS A 81 22.41 5.85 -10.88
C LYS A 81 22.33 7.30 -10.43
N ILE A 82 21.13 7.83 -10.19
CA ILE A 82 20.93 9.21 -9.75
C ILE A 82 21.65 9.47 -8.42
N LEU A 83 21.48 8.57 -7.44
CA LEU A 83 22.10 8.72 -6.12
C LEU A 83 23.64 8.71 -6.20
N ARG A 84 24.22 7.88 -7.08
CA ARG A 84 25.68 7.88 -7.31
C ARG A 84 26.15 9.15 -8.01
N ASP A 85 25.38 9.67 -8.97
CA ASP A 85 25.70 10.94 -9.66
C ASP A 85 25.61 12.13 -8.69
N LEU A 86 24.81 12.03 -7.62
CA LEU A 86 24.75 12.99 -6.52
C LEU A 86 25.91 12.86 -5.51
N GLY A 87 26.82 11.88 -5.71
CA GLY A 87 28.01 11.69 -4.89
C GLY A 87 27.83 10.84 -3.64
N TYR A 88 26.68 10.17 -3.48
CA TYR A 88 26.49 9.26 -2.35
C TYR A 88 27.27 7.96 -2.54
N ASP A 89 27.94 7.50 -1.47
CA ASP A 89 28.60 6.19 -1.39
C ASP A 89 27.73 5.22 -0.56
N PHE A 90 27.26 4.15 -1.21
CA PHE A 90 26.36 3.17 -0.60
C PHE A 90 26.37 1.86 -1.38
N GLU A 91 25.94 0.77 -0.73
CA GLU A 91 25.59 -0.48 -1.40
C GLU A 91 24.10 -0.48 -1.80
N PHE A 92 23.80 -0.95 -3.03
CA PHE A 92 22.43 -1.05 -3.51
C PHE A 92 22.05 -2.49 -3.83
N TYR A 93 20.89 -2.93 -3.31
CA TYR A 93 20.37 -4.26 -3.53
C TYR A 93 18.98 -4.21 -4.17
N ASN A 94 18.95 -4.47 -5.47
CA ASN A 94 17.69 -4.65 -6.20
C ASN A 94 17.18 -6.09 -6.03
N MET A 95 16.09 -6.27 -5.28
CA MET A 95 15.44 -7.57 -5.04
C MET A 95 14.58 -8.02 -6.22
N ILE A 96 14.47 -7.20 -7.26
CA ILE A 96 13.66 -7.48 -8.44
C ILE A 96 14.45 -8.35 -9.44
N ARG A 97 13.77 -9.32 -10.00
CA ARG A 97 14.22 -10.10 -11.16
C ARG A 97 13.00 -10.38 -12.04
N ASP A 98 13.12 -10.11 -13.33
CA ASP A 98 12.04 -10.35 -14.30
C ASP A 98 10.70 -9.73 -13.84
N ASN A 99 10.78 -8.51 -13.31
CA ASN A 99 9.67 -7.74 -12.74
C ASN A 99 8.96 -8.39 -11.53
N HIS A 100 9.63 -9.34 -10.84
CA HIS A 100 9.12 -10.01 -9.63
C HIS A 100 10.16 -10.00 -8.50
N ILE A 101 9.69 -10.06 -7.26
CA ILE A 101 10.58 -10.20 -6.09
C ILE A 101 11.25 -11.57 -6.12
N SER A 102 12.58 -11.58 -6.08
CA SER A 102 13.39 -12.80 -6.10
C SER A 102 13.80 -13.25 -4.69
N LEU A 103 13.22 -14.32 -4.21
CA LEU A 103 13.61 -14.94 -2.92
C LEU A 103 15.08 -15.35 -2.91
N LYS A 104 15.63 -15.78 -4.06
CA LYS A 104 17.05 -16.12 -4.18
C LYS A 104 17.96 -14.90 -3.98
N LYS A 105 17.61 -13.74 -4.57
CA LYS A 105 18.35 -12.49 -4.35
C LYS A 105 18.23 -12.06 -2.88
N GLY A 106 17.02 -12.16 -2.30
CA GLY A 106 16.77 -11.83 -0.89
C GLY A 106 17.62 -12.68 0.06
N TYR A 107 17.71 -14.01 -0.15
CA TYR A 107 18.55 -14.86 0.68
C TYR A 107 20.05 -14.57 0.48
N LYS A 108 20.51 -14.33 -0.74
CA LYS A 108 21.90 -13.92 -1.01
C LYS A 108 22.25 -12.61 -0.29
N PHE A 109 21.34 -11.65 -0.29
CA PHE A 109 21.50 -10.40 0.46
C PHE A 109 21.64 -10.70 1.97
N CYS A 110 20.73 -11.47 2.56
CA CYS A 110 20.82 -11.83 3.97
C CYS A 110 22.15 -12.53 4.30
N LYS A 111 22.61 -13.42 3.43
CA LYS A 111 23.89 -14.15 3.60
C LYS A 111 25.12 -13.25 3.47
N LYS A 112 25.08 -12.24 2.59
CA LYS A 112 26.15 -11.23 2.45
C LYS A 112 26.26 -10.36 3.70
N MET A 113 25.10 -9.86 4.20
CA MET A 113 25.06 -9.02 5.38
C MET A 113 25.38 -9.79 6.67
N ASN A 114 24.97 -11.04 6.74
CA ASN A 114 25.20 -11.91 7.90
C ASN A 114 25.74 -13.26 7.45
N LYS A 115 27.05 -13.45 7.52
CA LYS A 115 27.72 -14.72 7.14
C LYS A 115 27.17 -15.93 7.89
N ARG A 116 26.62 -15.73 9.12
CA ARG A 116 25.99 -16.77 9.94
C ARG A 116 24.49 -16.95 9.64
N ALA A 117 23.94 -16.27 8.63
CA ALA A 117 22.54 -16.45 8.26
C ALA A 117 22.27 -17.91 7.89
N ASN A 118 21.32 -18.50 8.60
CA ASN A 118 20.89 -19.87 8.39
C ASN A 118 19.61 -19.87 7.55
N PRO A 119 19.49 -20.73 6.51
CA PRO A 119 18.28 -20.82 5.70
C PRO A 119 16.99 -21.05 6.52
N ILE A 120 17.06 -21.91 7.55
CA ILE A 120 15.91 -22.25 8.39
C ILE A 120 15.44 -21.03 9.19
N SER A 121 16.36 -20.31 9.83
CA SER A 121 16.01 -19.09 10.59
C SER A 121 15.54 -17.98 9.67
N THR A 122 16.14 -17.79 8.51
CA THR A 122 15.71 -16.78 7.53
C THR A 122 14.31 -17.10 7.01
N PHE A 123 14.02 -18.37 6.74
CA PHE A 123 12.69 -18.82 6.35
C PHE A 123 11.66 -18.61 7.48
N TYR A 124 12.03 -18.92 8.72
CA TYR A 124 11.17 -18.63 9.88
C TYR A 124 10.83 -17.13 9.99
N TYR A 125 11.80 -16.23 9.83
CA TYR A 125 11.55 -14.78 9.86
C TYR A 125 10.66 -14.34 8.70
N LEU A 126 10.83 -14.93 7.52
CA LEU A 126 9.95 -14.66 6.37
C LEU A 126 8.50 -15.07 6.67
N ILE A 127 8.28 -16.28 7.20
CA ILE A 127 6.94 -16.75 7.57
C ILE A 127 6.34 -15.88 8.66
N ASN A 128 7.12 -15.49 9.69
CA ASN A 128 6.61 -14.59 10.73
C ASN A 128 6.21 -13.24 10.15
N SER A 129 7.00 -12.69 9.22
CA SER A 129 6.66 -11.45 8.51
C SER A 129 5.35 -11.57 7.72
N LEU A 130 5.12 -12.69 7.03
CA LEU A 130 3.85 -12.94 6.35
C LEU A 130 2.68 -13.03 7.33
N VAL A 131 2.86 -13.66 8.48
CA VAL A 131 1.84 -13.70 9.54
C VAL A 131 1.55 -12.29 10.07
N MET A 132 2.58 -11.46 10.27
CA MET A 132 2.38 -10.06 10.69
C MET A 132 1.54 -9.30 9.66
N ILE A 133 1.87 -9.39 8.36
CA ILE A 133 1.12 -8.75 7.26
C ILE A 133 -0.35 -9.20 7.29
N ILE A 134 -0.61 -10.50 7.33
CA ILE A 134 -1.98 -11.05 7.34
C ILE A 134 -2.77 -10.53 8.56
N CYS A 135 -2.13 -10.48 9.73
CA CYS A 135 -2.76 -9.98 10.95
C CYS A 135 -3.06 -8.47 10.86
N MET A 136 -2.14 -7.68 10.29
CA MET A 136 -2.34 -6.24 10.07
C MET A 136 -3.49 -5.99 9.09
N ASP A 137 -3.48 -6.62 7.92
CA ASP A 137 -4.50 -6.45 6.89
C ASP A 137 -5.91 -6.82 7.39
N LYS A 138 -6.03 -7.87 8.21
CA LYS A 138 -7.30 -8.26 8.82
C LYS A 138 -7.82 -7.23 9.83
N ILE A 139 -6.96 -6.59 10.60
CA ILE A 139 -7.35 -5.52 11.52
C ILE A 139 -7.70 -4.26 10.73
N GLU A 140 -6.90 -3.86 9.75
CA GLU A 140 -7.19 -2.72 8.89
C GLU A 140 -8.53 -2.88 8.15
N LYS A 141 -8.84 -4.10 7.67
CA LYS A 141 -10.16 -4.38 7.10
C LYS A 141 -11.29 -4.16 8.09
N TYR A 142 -11.12 -4.56 9.36
CA TYR A 142 -12.12 -4.32 10.40
C TYR A 142 -12.26 -2.82 10.71
N ILE A 143 -11.16 -2.08 10.76
CA ILE A 143 -11.15 -0.63 10.96
C ILE A 143 -11.93 0.07 9.84
N ARG A 144 -11.64 -0.25 8.57
CA ARG A 144 -12.32 0.32 7.40
C ARG A 144 -13.83 0.17 7.42
N LEU A 145 -14.34 -0.92 7.97
CA LEU A 145 -15.78 -1.20 8.04
C LEU A 145 -16.47 -0.55 9.23
N ASN A 146 -15.76 -0.03 10.24
CA ASN A 146 -16.38 0.33 11.50
C ASN A 146 -15.95 1.69 12.08
N MET A 147 -14.77 2.21 11.70
CA MET A 147 -14.19 3.42 12.30
C MET A 147 -15.10 4.65 12.16
N GLY A 148 -15.73 4.84 11.01
CA GLY A 148 -16.62 5.98 10.76
C GLY A 148 -17.89 6.01 11.62
N PHE A 149 -18.14 4.95 12.39
CA PHE A 149 -19.34 4.80 13.23
C PHE A 149 -19.02 4.80 14.73
N GLU A 150 -17.76 5.10 15.11
CA GLU A 150 -17.38 5.14 16.53
C GLU A 150 -18.13 6.25 17.27
N VAL A 151 -18.61 5.95 18.48
CA VAL A 151 -19.33 6.91 19.31
C VAL A 151 -18.38 7.91 19.95
N VAL A 152 -17.16 7.48 20.27
CA VAL A 152 -16.11 8.33 20.85
C VAL A 152 -15.00 8.43 19.81
N ASP A 153 -14.85 9.61 19.23
CA ASP A 153 -13.83 9.87 18.20
C ASP A 153 -12.43 9.51 18.69
N GLY A 154 -11.63 8.91 17.82
CA GLY A 154 -10.26 8.50 18.09
C GLY A 154 -10.11 7.17 18.84
N SER A 155 -11.21 6.47 19.15
CA SER A 155 -11.14 5.17 19.83
C SER A 155 -10.43 4.11 18.99
N PHE A 156 -10.72 4.08 17.69
CA PHE A 156 -10.05 3.16 16.75
C PHE A 156 -8.59 3.49 16.57
N GLU A 157 -8.24 4.76 16.39
CA GLU A 157 -6.86 5.21 16.23
C GLU A 157 -5.98 4.86 17.45
N LYS A 158 -6.53 5.04 18.63
CA LYS A 158 -5.83 4.70 19.88
C LYS A 158 -5.50 3.20 19.95
N ILE A 159 -6.48 2.34 19.68
CA ILE A 159 -6.30 0.89 19.72
C ILE A 159 -5.36 0.45 18.57
N GLU A 160 -5.47 1.06 17.40
CA GLU A 160 -4.59 0.77 16.26
C GLU A 160 -3.13 1.09 16.61
N LYS A 161 -2.86 2.24 17.20
CA LYS A 161 -1.51 2.60 17.66
C LYS A 161 -0.97 1.57 18.66
N GLU A 162 -1.75 1.21 19.67
CA GLU A 162 -1.35 0.17 20.64
C GLU A 162 -1.08 -1.18 19.94
N TYR A 163 -1.88 -1.52 18.93
CA TYR A 163 -1.71 -2.75 18.16
C TYR A 163 -0.42 -2.73 17.35
N LEU A 164 -0.15 -1.66 16.63
CA LEU A 164 1.08 -1.50 15.84
C LEU A 164 2.32 -1.51 16.75
N ASP A 165 2.27 -0.85 17.90
CA ASP A 165 3.34 -0.86 18.92
C ASP A 165 3.56 -2.26 19.53
N SER A 166 2.56 -3.14 19.44
CA SER A 166 2.68 -4.51 19.92
C SER A 166 3.51 -5.43 19.02
N PHE A 167 3.82 -5.02 17.78
CA PHE A 167 4.65 -5.78 16.83
C PHE A 167 6.15 -5.51 17.07
N LYS A 168 6.63 -5.85 18.24
CA LYS A 168 8.08 -5.79 18.53
C LYS A 168 8.79 -7.04 17.99
N ASP A 169 9.81 -7.51 18.66
CA ASP A 169 10.57 -8.71 18.31
C ASP A 169 9.82 -10.02 18.62
N ASN A 170 8.55 -10.08 18.31
CA ASN A 170 7.68 -11.21 18.62
C ASN A 170 7.85 -12.37 17.63
N GLY A 171 7.65 -13.60 18.13
CA GLY A 171 7.49 -14.77 17.29
C GLY A 171 6.03 -14.93 16.80
N ILE A 172 5.82 -15.93 15.92
CA ILE A 172 4.54 -16.20 15.25
C ILE A 172 3.37 -16.31 16.24
N PHE A 173 3.51 -17.14 17.28
CA PHE A 173 2.44 -17.34 18.25
C PHE A 173 2.04 -16.07 19.01
N LYS A 174 3.01 -15.22 19.34
CA LYS A 174 2.73 -13.96 20.04
C LYS A 174 2.04 -12.96 19.10
N ASN A 175 2.41 -12.90 17.83
CA ASN A 175 1.74 -12.07 16.84
C ASN A 175 0.29 -12.51 16.62
N ILE A 176 0.03 -13.82 16.54
CA ILE A 176 -1.33 -14.37 16.44
C ILE A 176 -2.14 -14.07 17.71
N TYR A 177 -1.55 -14.26 18.89
CA TYR A 177 -2.20 -13.90 20.16
C TYR A 177 -2.57 -12.42 20.23
N ASN A 178 -1.63 -11.52 19.85
CA ASN A 178 -1.87 -10.08 19.79
C ASN A 178 -3.01 -9.75 18.82
N TYR A 179 -3.05 -10.38 17.65
CA TYR A 179 -4.15 -10.22 16.70
C TYR A 179 -5.51 -10.50 17.37
N PHE A 180 -5.69 -11.63 18.04
CA PHE A 180 -6.96 -11.96 18.69
C PHE A 180 -7.27 -11.02 19.86
N LYS A 181 -6.26 -10.66 20.66
CA LYS A 181 -6.40 -9.70 21.77
C LYS A 181 -6.91 -8.35 21.27
N TYR A 182 -6.27 -7.78 20.24
CA TYR A 182 -6.66 -6.46 19.72
C TYR A 182 -7.93 -6.51 18.89
N ARG A 183 -8.18 -7.57 18.15
CA ARG A 183 -9.49 -7.80 17.51
C ARG A 183 -10.63 -7.77 18.52
N LYS A 184 -10.45 -8.34 19.72
CA LYS A 184 -11.44 -8.25 20.80
C LYS A 184 -11.59 -6.81 21.31
N LYS A 185 -10.48 -6.06 21.48
CA LYS A 185 -10.52 -4.63 21.86
C LYS A 185 -11.33 -3.81 20.84
N PHE A 186 -11.05 -3.96 19.55
CA PHE A 186 -11.80 -3.29 18.48
C PHE A 186 -13.30 -3.62 18.48
N ARG A 187 -13.66 -4.88 18.72
CA ARG A 187 -15.07 -5.29 18.80
C ARG A 187 -15.82 -4.69 20.01
N ASN A 188 -15.10 -4.30 21.04
CA ASN A 188 -15.67 -3.70 22.23
C ASN A 188 -15.82 -2.16 22.11
N VAL A 189 -15.34 -1.56 21.05
CA VAL A 189 -15.60 -0.13 20.78
C VAL A 189 -17.07 0.04 20.49
N LEU A 190 -17.70 1.00 21.17
CA LEU A 190 -19.09 1.37 20.90
C LEU A 190 -19.18 2.05 19.55
N ILE A 191 -20.02 1.51 18.68
CA ILE A 191 -20.32 2.07 17.36
C ILE A 191 -21.81 2.33 17.20
N ASN A 192 -22.16 3.42 16.54
CA ASN A 192 -23.52 3.75 16.13
C ASN A 192 -23.64 3.60 14.60
N LYS A 193 -23.78 2.37 14.16
CA LYS A 193 -23.80 2.03 12.74
C LYS A 193 -25.24 1.84 12.24
N PRO A 194 -25.65 2.54 11.17
CA PRO A 194 -26.98 2.35 10.59
C PRO A 194 -27.14 0.94 10.01
N THR A 195 -28.38 0.48 9.87
CA THR A 195 -28.70 -0.83 9.28
C THR A 195 -28.28 -0.94 7.81
N LYS A 196 -28.24 0.16 7.08
CA LYS A 196 -27.79 0.29 5.68
C LYS A 196 -26.79 1.43 5.59
N PRO A 197 -25.52 1.21 5.96
CA PRO A 197 -24.50 2.22 5.81
C PRO A 197 -24.15 2.40 4.32
N LEU A 198 -23.70 3.59 3.95
CA LEU A 198 -23.10 3.82 2.64
C LEU A 198 -21.86 2.94 2.47
N ARG A 199 -21.73 2.28 1.32
CA ARG A 199 -20.61 1.39 1.00
C ARG A 199 -19.80 1.98 -0.15
N VAL A 200 -18.58 2.39 0.14
CA VAL A 200 -17.64 2.92 -0.84
C VAL A 200 -16.49 1.95 -1.04
N ALA A 201 -16.22 1.61 -2.29
CA ALA A 201 -15.04 0.84 -2.64
C ALA A 201 -13.85 1.75 -2.94
N ILE A 202 -12.65 1.39 -2.47
CA ILE A 202 -11.40 2.07 -2.85
C ILE A 202 -10.62 1.17 -3.77
N LEU A 203 -10.33 1.67 -4.96
CA LEU A 203 -9.57 1.01 -6.02
C LEU A 203 -8.38 1.88 -6.44
N GLY A 204 -7.45 1.29 -7.16
CA GLY A 204 -6.36 2.04 -7.76
C GLY A 204 -4.99 1.41 -7.61
N GLU A 205 -3.98 2.23 -7.68
CA GLU A 205 -2.58 1.83 -7.70
C GLU A 205 -2.07 1.55 -6.27
N LEU A 206 -1.33 0.45 -6.14
CA LEU A 206 -0.90 -0.12 -4.87
C LEU A 206 -0.16 0.88 -3.96
N TYR A 207 0.75 1.71 -4.50
CA TYR A 207 1.55 2.64 -3.69
C TYR A 207 0.66 3.68 -3.01
N SER A 208 -0.26 4.31 -3.78
CA SER A 208 -1.25 5.26 -3.27
C SER A 208 -2.21 4.63 -2.26
N LEU A 209 -2.50 3.33 -2.40
CA LEU A 209 -3.37 2.61 -1.47
C LEU A 209 -2.69 2.20 -0.17
N ILE A 210 -1.37 1.94 -0.19
CA ILE A 210 -0.61 1.48 0.97
C ILE A 210 -0.03 2.65 1.77
N ASP A 211 0.50 3.67 1.09
CA ASP A 211 1.04 4.84 1.76
C ASP A 211 0.02 5.98 1.78
N THR A 212 -0.81 5.97 2.82
CA THR A 212 -1.91 6.93 3.00
C THR A 212 -1.46 8.39 3.09
N ASN A 213 -0.20 8.66 3.44
CA ASN A 213 0.32 10.03 3.46
C ASN A 213 0.37 10.63 2.04
N THR A 214 0.63 9.81 1.02
CA THR A 214 0.70 10.26 -0.37
C THR A 214 -0.68 10.57 -0.97
N THR A 215 -1.74 10.21 -0.28
CA THR A 215 -3.13 10.49 -0.65
C THR A 215 -3.84 11.36 0.38
N TYR A 216 -3.09 12.07 1.21
CA TYR A 216 -3.63 12.96 2.26
C TYR A 216 -4.65 12.25 3.16
N ASN A 217 -4.41 10.96 3.45
CA ASN A 217 -5.29 10.11 4.27
C ASN A 217 -6.73 10.00 3.74
N SER A 218 -6.93 10.07 2.41
CA SER A 218 -8.26 10.03 1.77
C SER A 218 -9.12 8.85 2.26
N GLU A 219 -8.51 7.65 2.45
CA GLU A 219 -9.22 6.48 2.99
C GLU A 219 -9.80 6.75 4.39
N ARG A 220 -9.04 7.39 5.28
CA ARG A 220 -9.53 7.71 6.64
C ARG A 220 -10.55 8.82 6.63
N LYS A 221 -10.36 9.83 5.79
CA LYS A 221 -11.29 10.96 5.68
C LYS A 221 -12.66 10.48 5.24
N ILE A 222 -12.75 9.63 4.21
CA ILE A 222 -14.04 9.10 3.76
C ILE A 222 -14.66 8.15 4.82
N MET A 223 -13.87 7.35 5.55
CA MET A 223 -14.39 6.56 6.68
C MET A 223 -15.04 7.47 7.73
N LYS A 224 -14.37 8.56 8.13
CA LYS A 224 -14.88 9.49 9.17
C LYS A 224 -16.16 10.21 8.76
N MET A 225 -16.55 10.21 7.49
CA MET A 225 -17.84 10.67 7.01
C MET A 225 -18.99 9.68 7.26
N GLY A 226 -18.74 8.57 7.99
CA GLY A 226 -19.78 7.57 8.30
C GLY A 226 -20.01 6.56 7.17
N VAL A 227 -18.95 6.17 6.47
CA VAL A 227 -19.00 5.27 5.32
C VAL A 227 -18.29 3.95 5.63
N GLU A 228 -18.84 2.81 5.19
CA GLU A 228 -18.11 1.56 5.12
C GLU A 228 -17.16 1.57 3.93
N VAL A 229 -15.88 1.41 4.20
CA VAL A 229 -14.86 1.39 3.15
C VAL A 229 -14.41 -0.03 2.84
N TYR A 230 -14.45 -0.39 1.56
CA TYR A 230 -14.02 -1.67 1.03
C TYR A 230 -12.77 -1.50 0.17
N ARG A 231 -11.67 -2.05 0.62
CA ARG A 231 -10.41 -2.11 -0.13
C ARG A 231 -9.82 -3.50 -0.05
N ASP A 232 -9.76 -4.19 -1.18
CA ASP A 232 -9.21 -5.55 -1.28
C ASP A 232 -7.75 -5.58 -1.74
N THR A 233 -7.18 -4.42 -2.06
CA THR A 233 -5.78 -4.29 -2.48
C THR A 233 -4.93 -3.94 -1.25
N ASP A 234 -4.35 -4.97 -0.65
CA ASP A 234 -3.43 -4.92 0.49
C ASP A 234 -2.18 -5.77 0.22
N LEU A 235 -1.26 -5.86 1.16
CA LEU A 235 -0.05 -6.65 0.99
C LEU A 235 -0.33 -8.16 0.98
N THR A 236 -1.31 -8.65 1.73
CA THR A 236 -1.74 -10.06 1.68
C THR A 236 -2.26 -10.41 0.28
N TYR A 237 -3.08 -9.54 -0.31
CA TYR A 237 -3.51 -9.69 -1.70
C TYR A 237 -2.33 -9.77 -2.65
N LEU A 238 -1.41 -8.79 -2.58
CA LEU A 238 -0.28 -8.71 -3.49
C LEU A 238 0.65 -9.94 -3.40
N LEU A 239 1.04 -10.33 -2.18
CA LEU A 239 2.05 -11.35 -1.96
C LEU A 239 1.52 -12.78 -2.06
N ILE A 240 0.25 -13.00 -1.74
CA ILE A 240 -0.32 -14.33 -1.62
C ILE A 240 -1.46 -14.53 -2.61
N THR A 241 -2.50 -13.70 -2.56
CA THR A 241 -3.79 -14.02 -3.18
C THR A 241 -3.83 -13.69 -4.68
N LYS A 242 -3.22 -12.59 -5.10
CA LYS A 242 -3.26 -12.08 -6.49
C LYS A 242 -2.90 -13.16 -7.52
N ARG A 243 -1.84 -13.92 -7.25
CA ARG A 243 -1.35 -14.97 -8.15
C ARG A 243 -2.41 -16.04 -8.46
N PHE A 244 -3.25 -16.36 -7.47
CA PHE A 244 -4.25 -17.42 -7.60
C PHE A 244 -5.59 -16.93 -8.19
N ILE A 245 -5.95 -15.67 -7.94
CA ILE A 245 -7.28 -15.16 -8.31
C ILE A 245 -7.27 -14.31 -9.58
N LEU A 246 -6.14 -13.76 -10.02
CA LEU A 246 -6.06 -12.80 -11.12
C LEU A 246 -6.71 -13.33 -12.43
N ASN A 247 -6.35 -14.53 -12.86
CA ASN A 247 -6.92 -15.13 -14.06
C ASN A 247 -8.43 -15.40 -13.95
N ARG A 248 -8.91 -15.71 -12.73
CA ARG A 248 -10.33 -15.89 -12.45
C ARG A 248 -11.07 -14.55 -12.49
N MET A 249 -10.44 -13.50 -11.94
CA MET A 249 -10.98 -12.14 -12.01
C MET A 249 -11.09 -11.65 -13.45
N ILE A 250 -10.02 -11.76 -14.25
CA ILE A 250 -10.03 -11.36 -15.66
C ILE A 250 -11.13 -12.08 -16.42
N ARG A 251 -11.34 -13.38 -16.17
CA ARG A 251 -12.46 -14.14 -16.80
C ARG A 251 -13.83 -13.58 -16.42
N LYS A 252 -14.03 -13.12 -15.18
CA LYS A 252 -15.27 -12.45 -14.76
C LYS A 252 -15.46 -11.10 -15.48
N GLY A 253 -14.38 -10.36 -15.72
CA GLY A 253 -14.40 -9.07 -16.38
C GLY A 253 -14.32 -9.10 -17.90
N LYS A 254 -14.50 -10.26 -18.57
CA LYS A 254 -14.38 -10.42 -20.03
C LYS A 254 -15.25 -9.45 -20.85
N LYS A 255 -16.34 -8.98 -20.27
CA LYS A 255 -17.21 -7.98 -20.89
C LYS A 255 -16.46 -6.68 -21.18
N TYR A 256 -15.55 -6.26 -20.31
CA TYR A 256 -14.85 -4.98 -20.35
C TYR A 256 -13.39 -5.08 -20.76
N ILE A 257 -12.71 -6.17 -20.39
CA ILE A 257 -11.28 -6.36 -20.69
C ILE A 257 -11.04 -7.72 -21.39
N LYS A 258 -10.32 -7.66 -22.51
CA LYS A 258 -9.89 -8.88 -23.25
C LYS A 258 -8.47 -9.28 -22.88
N TYR A 259 -7.64 -8.32 -22.46
CA TYR A 259 -6.22 -8.48 -22.18
C TYR A 259 -5.88 -7.94 -20.80
N HIS A 260 -4.76 -8.38 -20.25
CA HIS A 260 -4.22 -7.86 -19.01
C HIS A 260 -3.70 -6.43 -19.21
N LEU A 261 -4.18 -5.47 -18.42
CA LEU A 261 -3.81 -4.04 -18.53
C LEU A 261 -2.49 -3.71 -17.81
N GLY A 262 -1.88 -4.67 -17.12
CA GLY A 262 -0.68 -4.48 -16.31
C GLY A 262 -0.97 -4.12 -14.85
N ALA A 263 -0.01 -4.35 -13.99
CA ALA A 263 -0.05 -4.09 -12.54
C ALA A 263 -1.40 -4.43 -11.89
N ASP A 264 -2.09 -3.43 -11.33
CA ASP A 264 -3.38 -3.59 -10.65
C ASP A 264 -4.58 -3.15 -11.49
N ALA A 265 -4.36 -2.51 -12.65
CA ALA A 265 -5.38 -1.92 -13.50
C ALA A 265 -6.49 -2.88 -13.92
N SER A 266 -6.14 -4.13 -14.31
CA SER A 266 -7.14 -5.16 -14.59
C SER A 266 -8.01 -5.47 -13.37
N GLY A 267 -7.42 -5.41 -12.18
CA GLY A 267 -8.13 -5.54 -10.91
C GLY A 267 -9.09 -4.38 -10.68
N SER A 268 -8.65 -3.15 -10.94
CA SER A 268 -9.48 -1.95 -10.82
C SER A 268 -10.72 -2.02 -11.69
N VAL A 269 -10.59 -2.38 -12.98
CA VAL A 269 -11.72 -2.53 -13.88
C VAL A 269 -12.68 -3.64 -13.44
N VAL A 270 -12.15 -4.83 -13.12
CA VAL A 270 -13.01 -5.97 -12.75
C VAL A 270 -13.72 -5.75 -11.43
N LYS A 271 -13.03 -5.15 -10.46
CA LYS A 271 -13.63 -4.84 -9.15
C LYS A 271 -14.69 -3.75 -9.28
N SER A 272 -14.48 -2.72 -10.12
CA SER A 272 -15.53 -1.71 -10.40
C SER A 272 -16.81 -2.39 -10.90
N TYR A 273 -16.67 -3.31 -11.84
CA TYR A 273 -17.81 -4.10 -12.35
C TYR A 273 -18.48 -4.93 -11.25
N LEU A 274 -17.71 -5.63 -10.42
CA LEU A 274 -18.26 -6.46 -9.34
C LEU A 274 -18.98 -5.61 -8.28
N TYR A 275 -18.40 -4.47 -7.89
CA TYR A 275 -19.03 -3.56 -6.94
C TYR A 275 -20.28 -2.88 -7.51
N GLY A 276 -20.31 -2.59 -8.83
CA GLY A 276 -21.52 -2.16 -9.51
C GLY A 276 -22.63 -3.21 -9.44
N LEU A 277 -22.31 -4.49 -9.70
CA LEU A 277 -23.26 -5.60 -9.54
C LEU A 277 -23.77 -5.81 -8.11
N GLU A 278 -22.91 -5.56 -7.12
CA GLU A 278 -23.24 -5.70 -5.69
C GLU A 278 -24.00 -4.48 -5.14
N GLY A 279 -24.24 -3.44 -5.96
CA GLY A 279 -24.96 -2.24 -5.58
C GLY A 279 -24.22 -1.42 -4.53
N PHE A 280 -22.93 -1.17 -4.73
CA PHE A 280 -22.17 -0.20 -3.92
C PHE A 280 -22.60 1.23 -4.24
N ASP A 281 -22.50 2.13 -3.25
CA ASP A 281 -22.94 3.51 -3.38
C ASP A 281 -21.92 4.39 -4.12
N GLY A 282 -20.64 3.99 -4.19
CA GLY A 282 -19.62 4.70 -4.94
C GLY A 282 -18.26 4.03 -4.97
N ILE A 283 -17.39 4.52 -5.84
CA ILE A 283 -16.00 4.09 -5.98
C ILE A 283 -15.08 5.30 -5.90
N LEU A 284 -14.11 5.23 -5.00
CA LEU A 284 -12.98 6.15 -4.91
C LEU A 284 -11.77 5.53 -5.59
N HIS A 285 -11.38 6.03 -6.77
CA HIS A 285 -10.23 5.55 -7.50
C HIS A 285 -9.01 6.43 -7.22
N LEU A 286 -8.03 5.87 -6.50
CA LEU A 286 -6.82 6.57 -6.07
C LEU A 286 -5.61 6.10 -6.87
N LYS A 287 -4.90 7.02 -7.50
CA LYS A 287 -3.66 6.71 -8.21
C LYS A 287 -2.65 7.83 -8.12
N SER A 288 -1.39 7.51 -8.27
CA SER A 288 -0.33 8.49 -8.49
C SER A 288 -0.40 9.03 -9.92
N PHE A 289 -0.10 10.31 -10.08
CA PHE A 289 0.07 10.91 -11.41
C PHE A 289 1.14 10.14 -12.19
N GLY A 290 0.89 9.93 -13.49
CA GLY A 290 1.79 9.16 -14.36
C GLY A 290 1.69 7.63 -14.22
N CYS A 291 0.75 7.08 -13.44
CA CYS A 291 0.52 5.64 -13.37
C CYS A 291 -0.14 5.13 -14.66
N THR A 292 0.66 4.63 -15.59
CA THR A 292 0.19 4.17 -16.92
C THR A 292 -0.86 3.05 -16.85
N PRO A 293 -0.71 1.99 -16.03
CA PRO A 293 -1.75 0.97 -15.94
C PRO A 293 -3.11 1.51 -15.52
N GLU A 294 -3.16 2.37 -14.48
CA GLU A 294 -4.43 2.93 -14.00
C GLU A 294 -5.04 3.95 -14.97
N ILE A 295 -4.23 4.64 -15.80
CA ILE A 295 -4.75 5.46 -16.91
C ILE A 295 -5.51 4.57 -17.89
N SER A 296 -5.01 3.37 -18.17
CA SER A 296 -5.73 2.41 -19.04
C SER A 296 -7.03 1.91 -18.39
N ALA A 297 -7.08 1.72 -17.08
CA ALA A 297 -8.31 1.38 -16.37
C ALA A 297 -9.35 2.50 -16.44
N MET A 298 -8.91 3.76 -16.27
CA MET A 298 -9.78 4.94 -16.32
C MET A 298 -10.47 5.14 -17.68
N SER A 299 -9.95 4.58 -18.78
CA SER A 299 -10.62 4.63 -20.08
C SER A 299 -11.82 3.66 -20.18
N ILE A 300 -11.92 2.70 -19.27
CA ILE A 300 -12.95 1.64 -19.28
C ILE A 300 -13.97 1.85 -18.16
N MET A 301 -13.53 2.28 -16.99
CA MET A 301 -14.37 2.39 -15.80
C MET A 301 -15.60 3.32 -15.97
N PRO A 302 -15.58 4.41 -16.74
CA PRO A 302 -16.77 5.23 -16.98
C PRO A 302 -17.93 4.44 -17.60
N PHE A 303 -17.66 3.52 -18.52
CA PHE A 303 -18.71 2.67 -19.10
C PHE A 303 -19.38 1.77 -18.04
N ILE A 304 -18.61 1.34 -17.02
CA ILE A 304 -19.13 0.58 -15.89
C ILE A 304 -19.96 1.49 -14.99
N SER A 305 -19.47 2.70 -14.71
CA SER A 305 -20.19 3.71 -13.95
C SER A 305 -21.58 3.98 -14.54
N ASP A 306 -21.64 4.24 -15.84
CA ASP A 306 -22.88 4.52 -16.55
C ASP A 306 -23.83 3.31 -16.57
N GLU A 307 -23.30 2.11 -16.82
CA GLU A 307 -24.13 0.90 -16.93
C GLU A 307 -24.75 0.47 -15.58
N TYR A 308 -24.03 0.65 -14.48
CA TYR A 308 -24.51 0.22 -13.15
C TYR A 308 -24.98 1.38 -12.26
N GLY A 309 -24.92 2.62 -12.74
CA GLY A 309 -25.30 3.80 -11.96
C GLY A 309 -24.44 4.01 -10.72
N ILE A 310 -23.18 3.54 -10.72
CA ILE A 310 -22.27 3.67 -9.58
C ILE A 310 -21.33 4.86 -9.81
N PRO A 311 -21.39 5.94 -9.02
CA PRO A 311 -20.49 7.07 -9.17
C PRO A 311 -19.04 6.67 -8.89
N ILE A 312 -18.12 7.14 -9.75
CA ILE A 312 -16.69 6.92 -9.59
C ILE A 312 -15.97 8.25 -9.57
N ILE A 313 -15.32 8.57 -8.49
CA ILE A 313 -14.41 9.72 -8.43
C ILE A 313 -12.97 9.26 -8.68
N TYR A 314 -12.27 9.98 -9.57
CA TYR A 314 -10.88 9.72 -9.92
C TYR A 314 -9.98 10.77 -9.26
N MET A 315 -9.10 10.33 -8.35
CA MET A 315 -8.13 11.19 -7.71
C MET A 315 -6.71 10.78 -8.12
N SER A 316 -6.04 11.69 -8.81
CA SER A 316 -4.63 11.51 -9.21
C SER A 316 -3.77 12.43 -8.37
N PHE A 317 -2.78 11.87 -7.68
CA PHE A 317 -1.92 12.59 -6.75
C PHE A 317 -0.58 12.90 -7.38
N ASP A 318 -0.14 14.17 -7.26
CA ASP A 318 1.17 14.65 -7.70
C ASP A 318 1.84 15.47 -6.58
N ALA A 319 3.02 16.00 -6.88
CA ALA A 319 3.78 16.86 -5.98
C ALA A 319 3.10 18.21 -5.68
N GLU A 320 2.27 18.69 -6.60
CA GLU A 320 1.58 19.98 -6.52
C GLU A 320 0.22 19.91 -5.81
N ASP A 321 -0.26 18.71 -5.47
CA ASP A 321 -1.54 18.55 -4.78
C ASP A 321 -1.47 19.12 -3.34
N ASN A 322 -2.63 19.49 -2.82
CA ASN A 322 -2.78 19.97 -1.46
C ASN A 322 -4.00 19.31 -0.77
N GLU A 323 -3.95 19.32 0.54
CA GLU A 323 -4.95 18.67 1.38
C GLU A 323 -6.36 19.24 1.20
N VAL A 324 -6.49 20.57 1.07
CA VAL A 324 -7.79 21.26 0.92
C VAL A 324 -8.51 20.81 -0.36
N GLY A 325 -7.77 20.70 -1.47
CA GLY A 325 -8.36 20.22 -2.73
C GLY A 325 -8.81 18.76 -2.66
N VAL A 326 -8.13 17.93 -1.86
CA VAL A 326 -8.53 16.54 -1.59
C VAL A 326 -9.83 16.53 -0.76
N ASP A 327 -9.91 17.33 0.31
CA ASP A 327 -11.06 17.38 1.20
C ASP A 327 -12.33 17.82 0.45
N THR A 328 -12.24 18.91 -0.32
CA THR A 328 -13.37 19.38 -1.14
C THR A 328 -13.90 18.31 -2.11
N ARG A 329 -13.00 17.53 -2.72
CA ARG A 329 -13.41 16.44 -3.63
C ARG A 329 -14.06 15.28 -2.90
N LEU A 330 -13.60 14.93 -1.70
CA LEU A 330 -14.18 13.87 -0.88
C LEU A 330 -15.57 14.28 -0.37
N GLU A 331 -15.74 15.53 0.06
CA GLU A 331 -17.03 16.10 0.45
C GLU A 331 -18.02 16.08 -0.71
N ALA A 332 -17.62 16.59 -1.87
CA ALA A 332 -18.45 16.56 -3.08
C ALA A 332 -18.85 15.13 -3.49
N PHE A 333 -17.95 14.16 -3.34
CA PHE A 333 -18.25 12.75 -3.62
C PHE A 333 -19.22 12.15 -2.60
N TYR A 334 -19.12 12.54 -1.34
CA TYR A 334 -20.03 12.08 -0.30
C TYR A 334 -21.45 12.62 -0.49
N ASP A 335 -21.58 13.84 -1.00
CA ASP A 335 -22.87 14.51 -1.24
C ASP A 335 -23.59 14.01 -2.51
N MET A 336 -22.88 13.31 -3.41
CA MET A 336 -23.46 12.69 -4.63
C MET A 336 -24.31 11.47 -4.30
#